data_28672be7f9039a5360421eda022831d0
#
_entry.id   28672be7f9039a5360421eda022831d0
#
_cell.length_a   1.000
_cell.length_b   1.000
_cell.length_c   1.000
_cell.angle_alpha   90.00
_cell.angle_beta   90.00
_cell.angle_gamma   90.00
#
_symmetry.space_group_name_H-M   'P 1'
#
loop_
_entity.id
_entity.type
_entity.pdbx_description
1 polymer ?
#
loop_
_entity_poly.entity_id
_entity_poly.type
_entity_poly.pdbx_seq_one_letter_code
_entity_poly.pdbx_strand_id
1 'polypeptide(L)'
;MKNANTSRLGGFTLIELLVVVLIIGILAAMAMPQYFKAVERSRMAEAVTLMDSVVKAQRRKFMQTNRYARRFEGLDVSPKGATGRFYYTKVDPQTGAGGNGFMIVLYNNDDEGFADVLVSAIRMVDGLPRNSLQYRYSLDRYYQSDNVTCMGGNAAGRELCADFCGIDTPVDYCCDNGTSDECPAPANN
;
A
#
# COMPACT_ATOMS: atom_id res chain seq x y z
N MET A 1 45.42 4.74 55.91
CA MET A 1 45.79 4.99 54.50
C MET A 1 44.85 4.14 53.66
N LYS A 2 43.87 4.75 52.96
CA LYS A 2 42.93 4.04 52.06
C LYS A 2 43.52 4.09 50.65
N ASN A 3 43.87 2.92 50.11
CA ASN A 3 44.29 2.83 48.70
C ASN A 3 43.06 3.06 47.80
N ALA A 4 43.03 4.15 47.08
CA ALA A 4 42.06 4.38 46.01
C ALA A 4 42.45 3.52 44.82
N ASN A 5 41.63 2.51 44.57
CA ASN A 5 41.75 1.63 43.38
C ASN A 5 41.20 2.41 42.19
N THR A 6 42.07 3.08 41.44
CA THR A 6 41.73 3.74 40.20
C THR A 6 41.55 2.67 39.11
N SER A 7 40.31 2.28 38.88
CA SER A 7 39.93 1.46 37.72
C SER A 7 40.25 2.26 36.43
N ARG A 8 41.22 1.79 35.65
CA ARG A 8 41.53 2.36 34.32
C ARG A 8 40.31 2.10 33.40
N LEU A 9 39.59 3.16 33.10
CA LEU A 9 38.61 3.15 32.01
C LEU A 9 39.39 3.00 30.70
N GLY A 10 39.31 1.83 30.10
CA GLY A 10 39.85 1.57 28.76
C GLY A 10 39.11 2.45 27.74
N GLY A 11 39.81 3.33 27.04
CA GLY A 11 39.25 4.11 25.93
C GLY A 11 39.18 3.27 24.66
N PHE A 12 38.17 3.49 23.82
CA PHE A 12 38.08 2.93 22.47
C PHE A 12 39.19 3.47 21.58
N THR A 13 39.76 2.60 20.75
CA THR A 13 40.74 3.02 19.73
C THR A 13 39.98 3.52 18.48
N LEU A 14 40.62 4.43 17.74
CA LEU A 14 40.06 5.01 16.52
C LEU A 14 39.78 3.90 15.45
N ILE A 15 40.66 2.90 15.39
CA ILE A 15 40.51 1.78 14.45
C ILE A 15 39.33 0.86 14.80
N GLU A 16 39.06 0.61 16.09
CA GLU A 16 37.93 -0.18 16.52
C GLU A 16 36.61 0.50 16.10
N LEU A 17 36.51 1.80 16.25
CA LEU A 17 35.33 2.55 15.81
C LEU A 17 35.18 2.51 14.28
N LEU A 18 36.28 2.69 13.55
CA LEU A 18 36.29 2.70 12.09
C LEU A 18 35.82 1.34 11.51
N VAL A 19 36.33 0.22 12.04
CA VAL A 19 35.95 -1.12 11.60
C VAL A 19 34.46 -1.37 11.87
N VAL A 20 33.96 -0.98 13.03
CA VAL A 20 32.53 -1.16 13.37
C VAL A 20 31.61 -0.38 12.41
N VAL A 21 31.90 0.90 12.13
CA VAL A 21 31.06 1.68 11.21
C VAL A 21 31.15 1.17 9.78
N LEU A 22 32.31 0.63 9.35
CA LEU A 22 32.47 0.01 8.05
C LEU A 22 31.57 -1.24 7.91
N ILE A 23 31.59 -2.14 8.92
CA ILE A 23 30.74 -3.35 8.93
C ILE A 23 29.27 -2.98 8.93
N ILE A 24 28.85 -2.04 9.79
CA ILE A 24 27.46 -1.58 9.83
C ILE A 24 27.05 -0.98 8.48
N GLY A 25 27.93 -0.19 7.85
CA GLY A 25 27.68 0.40 6.53
C GLY A 25 27.41 -0.64 5.45
N ILE A 26 28.20 -1.71 5.39
CA ILE A 26 28.03 -2.79 4.44
C ILE A 26 26.72 -3.57 4.71
N LEU A 27 26.44 -3.91 5.96
CA LEU A 27 25.20 -4.62 6.33
C LEU A 27 23.97 -3.76 6.03
N ALA A 28 23.99 -2.48 6.35
CA ALA A 28 22.90 -1.56 6.08
C ALA A 28 22.63 -1.43 4.57
N ALA A 29 23.68 -1.37 3.74
CA ALA A 29 23.53 -1.27 2.28
C ALA A 29 22.79 -2.47 1.68
N MET A 30 23.01 -3.68 2.21
CA MET A 30 22.29 -4.90 1.78
C MET A 30 20.86 -4.98 2.36
N ALA A 31 20.66 -4.53 3.59
CA ALA A 31 19.37 -4.63 4.28
C ALA A 31 18.34 -3.59 3.81
N MET A 32 18.78 -2.40 3.39
CA MET A 32 17.90 -1.27 3.09
C MET A 32 16.88 -1.56 1.97
N PRO A 33 17.23 -2.17 0.82
CA PRO A 33 16.25 -2.51 -0.21
C PRO A 33 15.16 -3.47 0.28
N GLN A 34 15.55 -4.48 1.06
CA GLN A 34 14.62 -5.46 1.62
C GLN A 34 13.67 -4.84 2.65
N TYR A 35 14.18 -3.92 3.44
CA TYR A 35 13.39 -3.17 4.41
C TYR A 35 12.28 -2.35 3.73
N PHE A 36 12.59 -1.60 2.67
CA PHE A 36 11.58 -0.82 1.94
C PHE A 36 10.51 -1.72 1.33
N LYS A 37 10.88 -2.86 0.77
CA LYS A 37 9.93 -3.83 0.22
C LYS A 37 9.02 -4.40 1.31
N ALA A 38 9.55 -4.74 2.48
CA ALA A 38 8.77 -5.23 3.61
C ALA A 38 7.78 -4.18 4.15
N VAL A 39 8.22 -2.92 4.26
CA VAL A 39 7.35 -1.80 4.65
C VAL A 39 6.22 -1.61 3.66
N GLU A 40 6.49 -1.69 2.36
CA GLU A 40 5.46 -1.52 1.34
C GLU A 40 4.43 -2.67 1.34
N ARG A 41 4.88 -3.92 1.56
CA ARG A 41 3.96 -5.07 1.77
C ARG A 41 3.03 -4.87 2.98
N SER A 42 3.56 -4.34 4.08
CA SER A 42 2.75 -4.02 5.26
C SER A 42 1.66 -2.97 4.94
N ARG A 43 2.00 -1.96 4.12
CA ARG A 43 1.02 -0.97 3.65
C ARG A 43 -0.05 -1.58 2.74
N MET A 44 0.34 -2.52 1.86
CA MET A 44 -0.63 -3.25 1.03
C MET A 44 -1.64 -4.00 1.89
N ALA A 45 -1.19 -4.71 2.92
CA ALA A 45 -2.07 -5.43 3.84
C ALA A 45 -3.04 -4.49 4.58
N GLU A 46 -2.57 -3.29 5.00
CA GLU A 46 -3.43 -2.25 5.56
C GLU A 46 -4.51 -1.80 4.56
N ALA A 47 -4.13 -1.57 3.31
CA ALA A 47 -5.05 -1.16 2.26
C ALA A 47 -6.11 -2.23 1.96
N VAL A 48 -5.71 -3.50 1.87
CA VAL A 48 -6.64 -4.63 1.66
C VAL A 48 -7.66 -4.71 2.80
N THR A 49 -7.21 -4.61 4.05
CA THR A 49 -8.10 -4.64 5.21
C THR A 49 -9.13 -3.51 5.18
N LEU A 50 -8.69 -2.32 4.79
CA LEU A 50 -9.56 -1.16 4.65
C LEU A 50 -10.55 -1.33 3.50
N MET A 51 -10.09 -1.79 2.33
CA MET A 51 -10.95 -2.10 1.18
C MET A 51 -12.02 -3.11 1.54
N ASP A 52 -11.69 -4.18 2.28
CA ASP A 52 -12.65 -5.19 2.71
C ASP A 52 -13.77 -4.60 3.56
N SER A 53 -13.45 -3.68 4.44
CA SER A 53 -14.46 -2.99 5.26
C SER A 53 -15.42 -2.17 4.41
N VAL A 54 -14.89 -1.46 3.40
CA VAL A 54 -15.66 -0.65 2.45
C VAL A 54 -16.51 -1.52 1.54
N VAL A 55 -15.95 -2.63 1.01
CA VAL A 55 -16.69 -3.59 0.17
C VAL A 55 -17.87 -4.20 0.92
N LYS A 56 -17.68 -4.59 2.18
CA LYS A 56 -18.76 -5.10 3.03
C LYS A 56 -19.86 -4.06 3.24
N ALA A 57 -19.51 -2.79 3.44
CA ALA A 57 -20.46 -1.68 3.54
C ALA A 57 -21.22 -1.47 2.20
N GLN A 58 -20.53 -1.52 1.08
CA GLN A 58 -21.12 -1.45 -0.25
C GLN A 58 -22.13 -2.60 -0.52
N ARG A 59 -21.77 -3.82 -0.14
CA ARG A 59 -22.67 -4.99 -0.28
C ARG A 59 -23.92 -4.85 0.60
N ARG A 60 -23.79 -4.38 1.85
CA ARG A 60 -24.94 -4.08 2.70
C ARG A 60 -25.83 -3.00 2.08
N LYS A 61 -25.23 -1.94 1.54
CA LYS A 61 -25.98 -0.90 0.83
C LYS A 61 -26.75 -1.45 -0.36
N PHE A 62 -26.09 -2.28 -1.17
CA PHE A 62 -26.71 -2.92 -2.33
C PHE A 62 -27.91 -3.81 -1.91
N MET A 63 -27.79 -4.62 -0.85
CA MET A 63 -28.88 -5.43 -0.33
C MET A 63 -30.10 -4.61 0.13
N GLN A 64 -29.87 -3.39 0.63
CA GLN A 64 -30.93 -2.50 1.11
C GLN A 64 -31.62 -1.69 -0.01
N THR A 65 -30.87 -1.28 -1.01
CA THR A 65 -31.34 -0.28 -1.99
C THR A 65 -31.23 -0.74 -3.44
N ASN A 66 -30.70 -1.93 -3.69
CA ASN A 66 -30.34 -2.48 -5.01
C ASN A 66 -29.43 -1.56 -5.81
N ARG A 67 -28.64 -0.73 -5.12
CA ARG A 67 -27.65 0.18 -5.71
C ARG A 67 -26.43 0.30 -4.82
N TYR A 68 -25.27 0.41 -5.43
CA TYR A 68 -24.02 0.73 -4.72
C TYR A 68 -23.93 2.24 -4.42
N ALA A 69 -23.30 2.57 -3.32
CA ALA A 69 -23.07 3.96 -2.96
C ALA A 69 -22.00 4.60 -3.86
N ARG A 70 -22.27 5.78 -4.38
CA ARG A 70 -21.29 6.59 -5.14
C ARG A 70 -20.39 7.43 -4.24
N ARG A 71 -20.76 7.57 -2.99
CA ARG A 71 -20.11 8.46 -2.01
C ARG A 71 -20.02 7.75 -0.67
N PHE A 72 -18.97 8.03 0.06
CA PHE A 72 -18.76 7.45 1.39
C PHE A 72 -19.86 7.80 2.39
N GLU A 73 -20.47 8.97 2.26
CA GLU A 73 -21.59 9.39 3.11
C GLU A 73 -22.85 8.53 2.92
N GLY A 74 -22.93 7.77 1.84
CA GLY A 74 -24.02 6.82 1.56
C GLY A 74 -23.83 5.44 2.19
N LEU A 75 -22.68 5.18 2.80
CA LEU A 75 -22.36 3.91 3.47
C LEU A 75 -22.68 4.00 4.96
N ASP A 76 -23.01 2.85 5.56
CA ASP A 76 -23.24 2.68 7.01
C ASP A 76 -21.92 2.72 7.81
N VAL A 77 -20.81 2.41 7.16
CA VAL A 77 -19.45 2.54 7.68
C VAL A 77 -18.65 3.43 6.74
N SER A 78 -18.24 4.59 7.22
CA SER A 78 -17.40 5.52 6.48
C SER A 78 -16.16 5.83 7.29
N PRO A 79 -14.95 5.71 6.72
CA PRO A 79 -13.73 6.11 7.41
C PRO A 79 -13.78 7.60 7.78
N LYS A 80 -13.24 7.96 8.94
CA LYS A 80 -13.19 9.35 9.37
C LYS A 80 -12.37 10.20 8.39
N GLY A 81 -12.98 11.24 7.84
CA GLY A 81 -12.34 12.11 6.83
C GLY A 81 -12.60 11.70 5.38
N ALA A 82 -13.39 10.63 5.15
CA ALA A 82 -13.86 10.31 3.81
C ALA A 82 -14.84 11.38 3.31
N THR A 83 -14.69 11.80 2.05
CA THR A 83 -15.54 12.83 1.44
C THR A 83 -15.83 12.48 -0.01
N GLY A 84 -17.10 12.44 -0.36
CA GLY A 84 -17.52 12.11 -1.72
C GLY A 84 -17.11 10.69 -2.10
N ARG A 85 -16.41 10.56 -3.23
CA ARG A 85 -15.92 9.28 -3.76
C ARG A 85 -14.56 8.85 -3.21
N PHE A 86 -13.85 9.71 -2.47
CA PHE A 86 -12.46 9.55 -2.11
C PHE A 86 -12.25 9.50 -0.61
N TYR A 87 -11.35 8.65 -0.19
CA TYR A 87 -10.79 8.61 1.15
C TYR A 87 -9.28 8.46 1.08
N TYR A 88 -8.57 9.32 1.81
CA TYR A 88 -7.11 9.25 1.92
C TYR A 88 -6.72 8.66 3.27
N THR A 89 -5.97 7.55 3.29
CA THR A 89 -5.56 6.89 4.55
C THR A 89 -4.62 7.76 5.38
N LYS A 90 -3.88 8.64 4.71
CA LYS A 90 -3.06 9.68 5.34
C LYS A 90 -3.31 10.98 4.60
N VAL A 91 -3.66 12.01 5.33
CA VAL A 91 -3.90 13.34 4.80
C VAL A 91 -2.81 14.25 5.33
N ASP A 92 -2.19 15.02 4.45
CA ASP A 92 -1.29 16.10 4.85
C ASP A 92 -2.11 17.17 5.61
N PRO A 93 -1.79 17.43 6.89
CA PRO A 93 -2.56 18.38 7.70
C PRO A 93 -2.47 19.82 7.20
N GLN A 94 -1.50 20.17 6.35
CA GLN A 94 -1.28 21.52 5.83
C GLN A 94 -2.01 21.75 4.51
N THR A 95 -1.97 20.76 3.62
CA THR A 95 -2.55 20.89 2.26
C THR A 95 -3.91 20.25 2.12
N GLY A 96 -4.29 19.37 3.06
CA GLY A 96 -5.50 18.53 2.93
C GLY A 96 -5.40 17.48 1.81
N ALA A 97 -4.27 17.39 1.13
CA ALA A 97 -4.05 16.41 0.07
C ALA A 97 -3.64 15.05 0.63
N GLY A 98 -3.79 14.00 -0.18
CA GLY A 98 -3.43 12.63 0.21
C GLY A 98 -1.97 12.48 0.53
N GLY A 99 -1.67 11.98 1.73
CA GLY A 99 -0.34 11.74 2.24
C GLY A 99 0.30 10.44 1.74
N ASN A 100 1.40 10.05 2.38
CA ASN A 100 2.14 8.82 2.07
C ASN A 100 1.35 7.56 2.47
N GLY A 101 0.25 7.30 1.75
CA GLY A 101 -0.69 6.23 2.03
C GLY A 101 -1.41 5.76 0.76
N PHE A 102 -2.72 5.56 0.89
CA PHE A 102 -3.59 5.19 -0.23
C PHE A 102 -4.72 6.19 -0.40
N MET A 103 -5.13 6.37 -1.63
CA MET A 103 -6.41 6.95 -1.98
C MET A 103 -7.39 5.80 -2.26
N ILE A 104 -8.41 5.66 -1.43
CA ILE A 104 -9.50 4.70 -1.66
C ILE A 104 -10.58 5.40 -2.48
N VAL A 105 -10.98 4.79 -3.58
CA VAL A 105 -11.96 5.34 -4.52
C VAL A 105 -13.15 4.40 -4.61
N LEU A 106 -14.36 4.96 -4.54
CA LEU A 106 -15.60 4.24 -4.82
C LEU A 106 -15.95 4.39 -6.30
N TYR A 107 -16.25 3.27 -6.93
CA TYR A 107 -16.81 3.24 -8.28
C TYR A 107 -18.24 2.73 -8.27
N ASN A 108 -18.94 2.90 -9.37
CA ASN A 108 -20.25 2.35 -9.61
C ASN A 108 -20.36 1.93 -11.08
N ASN A 109 -21.35 1.10 -11.40
CA ASN A 109 -21.53 0.51 -12.73
C ASN A 109 -21.66 1.51 -13.88
N ASP A 110 -21.90 2.79 -13.58
CA ASP A 110 -22.05 3.85 -14.60
C ASP A 110 -20.73 4.58 -14.89
N ASP A 111 -19.63 4.24 -14.20
CA ASP A 111 -18.33 4.87 -14.41
C ASP A 111 -17.66 4.26 -15.65
N GLU A 112 -17.55 5.03 -16.73
CA GLU A 112 -16.88 4.61 -17.96
C GLU A 112 -15.42 4.19 -17.67
N GLY A 113 -15.00 3.05 -18.22
CA GLY A 113 -13.67 2.49 -18.04
C GLY A 113 -13.42 1.73 -16.73
N PHE A 114 -14.37 1.76 -15.77
CA PHE A 114 -14.29 1.08 -14.46
C PHE A 114 -15.58 0.34 -14.13
N ALA A 115 -16.33 -0.08 -15.14
CA ALA A 115 -17.69 -0.62 -14.99
C ALA A 115 -17.77 -1.80 -13.99
N ASP A 116 -16.71 -2.59 -13.86
CA ASP A 116 -16.68 -3.76 -12.99
C ASP A 116 -15.95 -3.53 -11.66
N VAL A 117 -15.27 -2.39 -11.47
CA VAL A 117 -14.55 -2.07 -10.25
C VAL A 117 -15.51 -1.50 -9.21
N LEU A 118 -15.49 -2.06 -8.01
CA LEU A 118 -16.28 -1.58 -6.87
C LEU A 118 -15.50 -0.59 -6.00
N VAL A 119 -14.26 -0.94 -5.68
CA VAL A 119 -13.37 -0.16 -4.81
C VAL A 119 -11.94 -0.30 -5.31
N SER A 120 -11.23 0.82 -5.42
CA SER A 120 -9.80 0.85 -5.74
C SER A 120 -9.01 1.50 -4.63
N ALA A 121 -7.85 0.94 -4.30
CA ALA A 121 -6.85 1.55 -3.43
C ALA A 121 -5.62 1.91 -4.24
N ILE A 122 -5.42 3.20 -4.47
CA ILE A 122 -4.33 3.72 -5.29
C ILE A 122 -3.21 4.22 -4.39
N ARG A 123 -1.99 3.71 -4.60
CA ARG A 123 -0.81 4.14 -3.85
C ARG A 123 -0.47 5.60 -4.12
N MET A 124 -0.32 6.38 -3.05
CA MET A 124 -0.04 7.82 -3.08
C MET A 124 1.21 8.14 -2.24
N VAL A 125 1.92 9.20 -2.61
CA VAL A 125 2.99 9.79 -1.81
C VAL A 125 2.86 11.31 -1.86
N ASP A 126 2.98 11.96 -0.70
CA ASP A 126 2.87 13.40 -0.56
C ASP A 126 3.85 14.16 -1.43
N GLY A 127 3.34 15.20 -2.08
CA GLY A 127 4.13 16.16 -2.84
C GLY A 127 4.86 15.59 -4.07
N LEU A 128 4.72 14.29 -4.36
CA LEU A 128 5.34 13.66 -5.52
C LEU A 128 4.32 13.35 -6.60
N PRO A 129 4.62 13.64 -7.86
CA PRO A 129 3.84 13.15 -8.98
C PRO A 129 3.76 11.61 -8.94
N ARG A 130 2.61 11.04 -9.30
CA ARG A 130 2.41 9.58 -9.30
C ARG A 130 3.52 8.83 -10.07
N ASN A 131 4.08 9.45 -11.11
CA ASN A 131 5.14 8.87 -11.93
C ASN A 131 6.50 8.79 -11.22
N SER A 132 6.72 9.56 -10.14
CA SER A 132 7.95 9.58 -9.35
C SER A 132 7.95 8.57 -8.21
N LEU A 133 6.89 7.78 -8.02
CA LEU A 133 6.82 6.79 -6.95
C LEU A 133 7.78 5.63 -7.23
N GLN A 134 8.56 5.25 -6.21
CA GLN A 134 9.39 4.04 -6.27
C GLN A 134 8.54 2.80 -6.51
N TYR A 135 7.41 2.68 -5.80
CA TYR A 135 6.40 1.63 -6.00
C TYR A 135 5.11 2.27 -6.47
N ARG A 136 4.79 2.11 -7.76
CA ARG A 136 3.53 2.56 -8.33
C ARG A 136 2.62 1.36 -8.58
N TYR A 137 1.53 1.27 -7.83
CA TYR A 137 0.55 0.20 -7.96
C TYR A 137 -0.83 0.65 -7.47
N SER A 138 -1.84 -0.12 -7.82
CA SER A 138 -3.18 -0.06 -7.26
C SER A 138 -3.69 -1.46 -6.91
N LEU A 139 -4.64 -1.50 -5.99
CA LEU A 139 -5.37 -2.70 -5.60
C LEU A 139 -6.84 -2.46 -5.92
N ASP A 140 -7.47 -3.38 -6.64
CA ASP A 140 -8.84 -3.25 -7.09
C ASP A 140 -9.70 -4.42 -6.62
N ARG A 141 -10.94 -4.13 -6.21
CA ARG A 141 -11.99 -5.10 -5.93
C ARG A 141 -13.12 -4.92 -6.94
N TYR A 142 -13.57 -6.01 -7.49
CA TYR A 142 -14.62 -6.05 -8.51
C TYR A 142 -15.97 -6.46 -7.91
N TYR A 143 -17.08 -6.11 -8.57
CA TYR A 143 -18.43 -6.44 -8.11
C TYR A 143 -18.66 -7.96 -8.00
N GLN A 144 -18.11 -8.72 -8.93
CA GLN A 144 -18.36 -10.16 -9.10
C GLN A 144 -17.25 -11.04 -8.50
N SER A 145 -16.20 -10.44 -7.94
CA SER A 145 -15.05 -11.18 -7.42
C SER A 145 -14.76 -10.80 -5.96
N ASP A 146 -14.43 -11.82 -5.16
CA ASP A 146 -13.91 -11.62 -3.80
C ASP A 146 -12.39 -11.44 -3.78
N ASN A 147 -11.73 -11.63 -4.93
CA ASN A 147 -10.28 -11.49 -5.05
C ASN A 147 -9.86 -10.03 -5.13
N VAL A 148 -8.65 -9.74 -4.67
CA VAL A 148 -7.98 -8.45 -4.85
C VAL A 148 -7.07 -8.54 -6.06
N THR A 149 -7.28 -7.68 -7.05
CA THR A 149 -6.37 -7.54 -8.18
C THR A 149 -5.31 -6.49 -7.85
N CYS A 150 -4.04 -6.82 -8.06
CA CYS A 150 -2.93 -5.88 -7.95
C CYS A 150 -2.46 -5.47 -9.35
N MET A 151 -2.38 -4.16 -9.60
CA MET A 151 -1.92 -3.59 -10.86
C MET A 151 -0.63 -2.81 -10.65
N GLY A 152 0.47 -3.27 -11.27
CA GLY A 152 1.78 -2.63 -11.18
C GLY A 152 1.98 -1.55 -12.23
N GLY A 153 2.13 -0.30 -11.83
CA GLY A 153 2.33 0.83 -12.74
C GLY A 153 3.78 1.13 -13.12
N ASN A 154 4.76 0.42 -12.54
CA ASN A 154 6.19 0.47 -12.90
C ASN A 154 6.86 -0.86 -12.53
N ALA A 155 8.14 -1.03 -12.88
CA ALA A 155 8.85 -2.29 -12.64
C ALA A 155 8.81 -2.72 -11.17
N ALA A 156 9.12 -1.84 -10.23
CA ALA A 156 9.10 -2.15 -8.79
C ALA A 156 7.67 -2.42 -8.28
N GLY A 157 6.65 -1.75 -8.82
CA GLY A 157 5.25 -2.03 -8.53
C GLY A 157 4.81 -3.41 -9.04
N ARG A 158 5.25 -3.81 -10.24
CA ARG A 158 4.97 -5.16 -10.79
C ARG A 158 5.61 -6.26 -9.97
N GLU A 159 6.88 -6.09 -9.55
CA GLU A 159 7.52 -7.03 -8.63
C GLU A 159 6.76 -7.16 -7.31
N LEU A 160 6.30 -6.04 -6.75
CA LEU A 160 5.53 -6.05 -5.52
C LEU A 160 4.17 -6.73 -5.69
N CYS A 161 3.50 -6.52 -6.84
CA CYS A 161 2.27 -7.23 -7.19
C CYS A 161 2.52 -8.74 -7.35
N ALA A 162 3.59 -9.14 -8.03
CA ALA A 162 3.96 -10.55 -8.16
C ALA A 162 4.14 -11.21 -6.79
N ASP A 163 4.87 -10.57 -5.89
CA ASP A 163 5.02 -11.02 -4.50
C ASP A 163 3.68 -11.11 -3.75
N PHE A 164 2.77 -10.16 -3.96
CA PHE A 164 1.44 -10.14 -3.35
C PHE A 164 0.57 -11.30 -3.84
N CYS A 165 0.63 -11.59 -5.13
CA CYS A 165 -0.14 -12.67 -5.76
C CYS A 165 0.52 -14.05 -5.61
N GLY A 166 1.75 -14.13 -5.12
CA GLY A 166 2.50 -15.40 -4.98
C GLY A 166 2.99 -15.98 -6.31
N ILE A 167 3.29 -15.12 -7.30
CA ILE A 167 3.81 -15.52 -8.60
C ILE A 167 5.28 -15.12 -8.78
N ASP A 168 6.06 -15.94 -9.50
CA ASP A 168 7.50 -15.74 -9.64
C ASP A 168 7.90 -14.67 -10.65
N THR A 169 7.00 -14.35 -11.60
CA THR A 169 7.30 -13.40 -12.70
C THR A 169 6.47 -12.13 -12.56
N PRO A 170 7.09 -10.94 -12.63
CA PRO A 170 6.38 -9.68 -12.62
C PRO A 170 5.43 -9.56 -13.81
N VAL A 171 4.15 -9.26 -13.53
CA VAL A 171 3.09 -9.04 -14.51
C VAL A 171 2.44 -7.67 -14.29
N ASP A 172 1.76 -7.15 -15.31
CA ASP A 172 1.09 -5.87 -15.21
C ASP A 172 -0.08 -5.90 -14.21
N TYR A 173 -0.75 -7.05 -14.07
CA TYR A 173 -1.78 -7.30 -13.07
C TYR A 173 -1.82 -8.77 -12.68
N CYS A 174 -2.27 -9.04 -11.45
CA CYS A 174 -2.46 -10.38 -10.91
C CYS A 174 -3.50 -10.34 -9.78
N CYS A 175 -3.99 -11.51 -9.37
CA CYS A 175 -4.90 -11.65 -8.22
C CYS A 175 -4.23 -12.32 -7.02
N ASP A 176 -4.78 -12.09 -5.86
CA ASP A 176 -4.34 -12.67 -4.58
C ASP A 176 -4.50 -14.19 -4.49
N ASN A 177 -5.22 -14.82 -5.43
CA ASN A 177 -5.33 -16.29 -5.56
C ASN A 177 -4.29 -16.92 -6.52
N GLY A 178 -3.35 -16.15 -7.06
CA GLY A 178 -2.17 -16.64 -7.75
C GLY A 178 -2.26 -16.82 -9.27
N THR A 179 -3.41 -16.59 -9.91
CA THR A 179 -3.53 -16.77 -11.37
C THR A 179 -4.11 -15.54 -12.06
N SER A 180 -3.49 -15.14 -13.19
CA SER A 180 -4.03 -14.08 -14.04
C SER A 180 -5.31 -14.48 -14.79
N ASP A 181 -5.56 -15.78 -14.95
CA ASP A 181 -6.65 -16.31 -15.78
C ASP A 181 -8.02 -16.23 -15.09
N GLU A 182 -8.05 -16.17 -13.75
CA GLU A 182 -9.28 -16.04 -12.96
C GLU A 182 -9.56 -14.60 -12.51
N CYS A 183 -8.65 -13.68 -12.79
CA CYS A 183 -8.85 -12.27 -12.50
C CYS A 183 -9.72 -11.62 -13.56
N PRO A 184 -10.70 -10.79 -13.19
CA PRO A 184 -11.29 -9.86 -14.15
C PRO A 184 -10.18 -8.99 -14.71
N ALA A 185 -9.99 -9.02 -16.03
CA ALA A 185 -9.02 -8.16 -16.69
C ALA A 185 -9.39 -6.69 -16.42
N PRO A 186 -8.40 -5.82 -16.12
CA PRO A 186 -8.68 -4.40 -16.00
C PRO A 186 -9.29 -3.91 -17.33
N ALA A 187 -10.33 -3.07 -17.23
CA ALA A 187 -10.90 -2.44 -18.41
C ALA A 187 -9.77 -1.72 -19.20
N ASN A 188 -9.59 -2.10 -20.46
CA ASN A 188 -8.58 -1.47 -21.31
C ASN A 188 -8.96 0.00 -21.48
N ASN A 189 -8.12 0.90 -20.98
CA ASN A 189 -8.11 2.31 -21.33
C ASN A 189 -7.29 2.53 -22.58
#